data_e3805fc11e13818999755c69cd625c11
#
_entry.id   e3805fc11e13818999755c69cd625c11
#
_cell.length_a   1.000
_cell.length_b   1.000
_cell.length_c   1.000
_cell.angle_alpha   90.00
_cell.angle_beta   90.00
_cell.angle_gamma   90.00
#
_symmetry.space_group_name_H-M   'P 1'
#
loop_
_entity.id
_entity.type
_entity.pdbx_description
1 polymer ?
#
loop_
_entity_poly.entity_id
_entity_poly.type
_entity_poly.pdbx_seq_one_letter_code
_entity_poly.pdbx_strand_id
1 'polypeptide(L)'
;MFIEIVKSKIHQVSITEANLHYVGSITIDEDLMDASNLIENEKVQIVNINNGERLETYVIKGERGSGQICLNGPAARKCAVGDVVIIMSYATMDFEEAKKFRPSIIFPDTITNKLV
;
A
#
# COMPACT_ATOMS: atom_id res chain seq x y z
N MET A 1 4.45 -16.94 -22.02
CA MET A 1 3.21 -16.73 -21.25
C MET A 1 3.49 -15.69 -20.18
N PHE A 2 2.69 -14.64 -20.14
CA PHE A 2 2.84 -13.61 -19.11
C PHE A 2 1.85 -13.85 -18.00
N ILE A 3 2.28 -13.64 -16.76
CA ILE A 3 1.42 -13.72 -15.59
C ILE A 3 1.59 -12.48 -14.74
N GLU A 4 0.63 -12.23 -13.86
CA GLU A 4 0.66 -11.15 -12.91
C GLU A 4 1.04 -11.73 -11.55
N ILE A 5 2.08 -11.18 -10.93
CA ILE A 5 2.53 -11.66 -9.63
C ILE A 5 2.74 -10.50 -8.66
N VAL A 6 2.78 -10.78 -7.38
CA VAL A 6 3.04 -9.78 -6.36
C VAL A 6 4.44 -9.21 -6.54
N LYS A 7 4.52 -7.89 -6.68
CA LYS A 7 5.78 -7.14 -6.76
C LYS A 7 6.14 -6.53 -5.41
N SER A 8 5.18 -5.92 -4.74
CA SER A 8 5.38 -5.19 -3.48
C SER A 8 4.26 -5.49 -2.52
N LYS A 9 4.59 -5.53 -1.22
CA LYS A 9 3.57 -5.71 -0.19
C LYS A 9 4.01 -5.05 1.10
N ILE A 10 3.12 -4.21 1.64
CA ILE A 10 3.26 -3.65 2.99
C ILE A 10 2.24 -4.37 3.85
N HIS A 11 2.71 -5.22 4.76
CA HIS A 11 1.83 -6.08 5.54
C HIS A 11 1.47 -5.43 6.87
N GLN A 12 0.20 -5.04 7.00
CA GLN A 12 -0.42 -4.55 8.23
C GLN A 12 0.16 -3.22 8.74
N VAL A 13 -0.35 -2.14 8.18
CA VAL A 13 -0.12 -0.78 8.67
C VAL A 13 -1.45 -0.16 9.05
N SER A 14 -1.42 0.82 9.95
CA SER A 14 -2.62 1.50 10.44
C SER A 14 -2.93 2.73 9.61
N ILE A 15 -4.20 2.93 9.28
CA ILE A 15 -4.68 4.16 8.63
C ILE A 15 -4.52 5.30 9.62
N THR A 16 -3.78 6.33 9.22
CA THR A 16 -3.55 7.52 10.07
C THR A 16 -4.52 8.65 9.77
N GLU A 17 -5.06 8.69 8.55
CA GLU A 17 -5.96 9.74 8.12
C GLU A 17 -6.85 9.24 6.99
N ALA A 18 -8.08 9.74 6.92
CA ALA A 18 -9.02 9.46 5.84
C ALA A 18 -9.61 10.79 5.39
N ASN A 19 -9.27 11.23 4.17
CA ASN A 19 -9.64 12.54 3.65
C ASN A 19 -10.56 12.40 2.43
N LEU A 20 -11.87 12.46 2.68
CA LEU A 20 -12.89 12.22 1.67
C LEU A 20 -12.86 13.25 0.52
N HIS A 21 -12.45 14.46 0.81
CA HIS A 21 -12.53 15.58 -0.16
C HIS A 21 -11.21 15.87 -0.88
N TYR A 22 -10.23 15.01 -0.71
CA TYR A 22 -8.96 15.13 -1.42
C TYR A 22 -8.98 14.31 -2.71
N VAL A 23 -7.95 14.47 -3.54
CA VAL A 23 -7.80 13.69 -4.79
C VAL A 23 -7.64 12.21 -4.44
N GLY A 24 -8.42 11.35 -5.11
CA GLY A 24 -8.43 9.91 -4.83
C GLY A 24 -7.04 9.29 -4.97
N SER A 25 -6.52 8.72 -3.88
CA SER A 25 -5.17 8.15 -3.82
C SER A 25 -4.93 7.57 -2.44
N ILE A 26 -3.77 6.95 -2.26
CA ILE A 26 -3.27 6.63 -0.93
C ILE A 26 -1.92 7.31 -0.72
N THR A 27 -1.82 8.10 0.35
CA THR A 27 -0.55 8.73 0.74
C THR A 27 0.19 7.78 1.65
N ILE A 28 1.43 7.43 1.28
CA ILE A 28 2.25 6.48 2.01
C ILE A 28 3.57 7.15 2.39
N ASP A 29 3.98 7.01 3.66
CA ASP A 29 5.31 7.42 4.11
C ASP A 29 6.37 6.95 3.12
N GLU A 30 7.20 7.86 2.64
CA GLU A 30 8.19 7.55 1.61
C GLU A 30 9.19 6.48 2.04
N ASP A 31 9.50 6.38 3.35
CA ASP A 31 10.36 5.30 3.84
C ASP A 31 9.75 3.93 3.61
N LEU A 32 8.42 3.82 3.78
CA LEU A 32 7.71 2.56 3.49
C LEU A 32 7.68 2.28 2.00
N MET A 33 7.55 3.32 1.18
CA MET A 33 7.58 3.17 -0.27
C MET A 33 8.93 2.62 -0.73
N ASP A 34 10.02 3.22 -0.25
CA ASP A 34 11.36 2.77 -0.62
C ASP A 34 11.60 1.32 -0.20
N ALA A 35 11.24 0.98 1.04
CA ALA A 35 11.46 -0.36 1.58
C ALA A 35 10.65 -1.43 0.83
N SER A 36 9.47 -1.08 0.34
CA SER A 36 8.59 -2.00 -0.39
C SER A 36 8.72 -1.88 -1.90
N ASN A 37 9.60 -1.00 -2.39
CA ASN A 37 9.81 -0.78 -3.82
C ASN A 37 8.56 -0.27 -4.54
N LEU A 38 7.82 0.64 -3.90
CA LEU A 38 6.69 1.34 -4.51
C LEU A 38 7.13 2.73 -4.96
N ILE A 39 6.59 3.19 -6.07
CA ILE A 39 6.85 4.54 -6.55
C ILE A 39 5.54 5.33 -6.65
N GLU A 40 5.69 6.65 -6.72
CA GLU A 40 4.55 7.55 -6.88
C GLU A 40 3.79 7.23 -8.18
N ASN A 41 2.48 7.28 -8.12
CA ASN A 41 1.55 6.97 -9.21
C ASN A 41 1.39 5.47 -9.51
N GLU A 42 2.06 4.63 -8.77
CA GLU A 42 1.90 3.18 -8.95
C GLU A 42 0.54 2.73 -8.44
N LYS A 43 -0.16 1.91 -9.23
CA LYS A 43 -1.43 1.32 -8.83
C LYS A 43 -1.21 0.29 -7.72
N VAL A 44 -2.04 0.36 -6.69
CA VAL A 44 -2.00 -0.59 -5.57
C VAL A 44 -3.39 -1.12 -5.25
N GLN A 45 -3.43 -2.30 -4.70
CA GLN A 45 -4.61 -2.89 -4.08
C GLN A 45 -4.49 -2.78 -2.57
N ILE A 46 -5.57 -2.39 -1.92
CA ILE A 46 -5.62 -2.23 -0.48
C ILE A 46 -6.68 -3.16 0.08
N VAL A 47 -6.31 -3.94 1.09
CA VAL A 47 -7.24 -4.83 1.79
C VAL A 47 -7.34 -4.37 3.23
N ASN A 48 -8.55 -4.08 3.67
CA ASN A 48 -8.82 -3.63 5.05
C ASN A 48 -9.16 -4.86 5.91
N ILE A 49 -8.33 -5.14 6.90
CA ILE A 49 -8.51 -6.30 7.78
C ILE A 49 -9.78 -6.15 8.63
N ASN A 50 -10.11 -4.92 9.02
CA ASN A 50 -11.19 -4.67 9.98
C ASN A 50 -12.59 -4.83 9.37
N ASN A 51 -12.76 -4.50 8.09
CA ASN A 51 -14.09 -4.57 7.44
C ASN A 51 -14.12 -5.48 6.20
N GLY A 52 -12.99 -6.04 5.79
CA GLY A 52 -12.92 -6.92 4.63
C GLY A 52 -12.99 -6.24 3.28
N GLU A 53 -13.02 -4.91 3.24
CA GLU A 53 -13.06 -4.18 1.98
C GLU A 53 -11.74 -4.32 1.21
N ARG A 54 -11.88 -4.43 -0.11
CA ARG A 54 -10.75 -4.47 -1.04
C ARG A 54 -10.98 -3.39 -2.09
N LEU A 55 -9.98 -2.56 -2.32
CA LEU A 55 -10.10 -1.47 -3.28
C LEU A 55 -8.79 -1.25 -4.02
N GLU A 56 -8.86 -0.51 -5.11
CA GLU A 56 -7.69 -0.14 -5.90
C GLU A 56 -7.58 1.37 -5.96
N THR A 57 -6.35 1.87 -5.88
CA THR A 57 -6.04 3.28 -6.02
C THR A 57 -4.59 3.41 -6.46
N TYR A 58 -3.98 4.58 -6.34
CA TYR A 58 -2.58 4.79 -6.68
C TYR A 58 -1.87 5.55 -5.56
N VAL A 59 -0.55 5.43 -5.55
CA VAL A 59 0.31 5.94 -4.47
C VAL A 59 0.70 7.38 -4.70
N ILE A 60 0.65 8.20 -3.64
CA ILE A 60 1.34 9.48 -3.59
C ILE A 60 2.27 9.50 -2.39
N LYS A 61 3.35 10.27 -2.49
CA LYS A 61 4.37 10.33 -1.44
C LYS A 61 3.86 11.05 -0.21
N GLY A 62 4.03 10.40 0.96
CA GLY A 62 3.87 11.03 2.25
C GLY A 62 5.20 11.47 2.80
N GLU A 63 5.16 12.24 3.87
CA GLU A 63 6.35 12.72 4.53
C GLU A 63 7.19 11.57 5.06
N ARG A 64 8.48 11.58 4.72
CA ARG A 64 9.43 10.55 5.12
C ARG A 64 9.54 10.46 6.64
N GLY A 65 9.39 9.25 7.17
CA GLY A 65 9.50 9.02 8.61
C GLY A 65 8.26 9.39 9.41
N SER A 66 7.18 9.83 8.76
CA SER A 66 5.95 10.26 9.44
C SER A 66 5.06 9.10 9.89
N GLY A 67 5.19 7.93 9.28
CA GLY A 67 4.25 6.83 9.47
C GLY A 67 2.91 7.06 8.78
N GLN A 68 2.83 8.00 7.87
CA GLN A 68 1.58 8.41 7.25
C GLN A 68 1.04 7.32 6.32
N ILE A 69 -0.21 6.93 6.53
CA ILE A 69 -1.01 6.09 5.63
C ILE A 69 -2.37 6.76 5.56
N CYS A 70 -2.62 7.52 4.50
CA CYS A 70 -3.84 8.31 4.36
C CYS A 70 -4.61 7.87 3.12
N LEU A 71 -5.87 7.46 3.30
CA LEU A 71 -6.77 7.20 2.17
C LEU A 71 -7.50 8.47 1.80
N ASN A 72 -7.38 8.85 0.53
CA ASN A 72 -7.90 10.10 -0.01
C ASN A 72 -9.06 9.84 -0.96
N GLY A 73 -10.00 10.80 -1.03
CA GLY A 73 -11.12 10.75 -1.95
C GLY A 73 -12.16 9.70 -1.53
N PRO A 74 -12.96 9.19 -2.49
CA PRO A 74 -14.04 8.23 -2.18
C PRO A 74 -13.56 6.97 -1.47
N ALA A 75 -12.30 6.56 -1.64
CA ALA A 75 -11.72 5.41 -0.95
C ALA A 75 -11.73 5.60 0.58
N ALA A 76 -11.74 6.85 1.05
CA ALA A 76 -11.80 7.15 2.47
C ALA A 76 -13.08 6.63 3.13
N ARG A 77 -14.13 6.37 2.35
CA ARG A 77 -15.36 5.78 2.88
C ARG A 77 -15.22 4.30 3.23
N LYS A 78 -14.16 3.65 2.73
CA LYS A 78 -13.92 2.20 2.97
C LYS A 78 -12.96 1.94 4.11
N CYS A 79 -12.63 2.96 4.87
CA CYS A 79 -11.74 2.81 6.02
C CYS A 79 -12.10 3.81 7.11
N ALA A 80 -11.61 3.53 8.31
CA ALA A 80 -11.63 4.46 9.43
C ALA A 80 -10.20 4.60 9.94
N VAL A 81 -9.88 5.74 10.53
CA VAL A 81 -8.57 5.93 11.18
C VAL A 81 -8.38 4.83 12.22
N GLY A 82 -7.21 4.21 12.21
CA GLY A 82 -6.90 3.08 13.09
C GLY A 82 -7.16 1.72 12.48
N ASP A 83 -7.88 1.64 11.35
CA ASP A 83 -8.04 0.37 10.65
C ASP A 83 -6.69 -0.13 10.17
N VAL A 84 -6.51 -1.45 10.18
CA VAL A 84 -5.28 -2.08 9.72
C VAL A 84 -5.48 -2.55 8.29
N VAL A 85 -4.55 -2.18 7.41
CA VAL A 85 -4.63 -2.52 5.99
C VAL A 85 -3.36 -3.21 5.51
N ILE A 86 -3.51 -3.92 4.39
CA ILE A 86 -2.41 -4.53 3.65
C ILE A 86 -2.41 -3.86 2.28
N ILE A 87 -1.24 -3.40 1.84
CA ILE A 87 -1.07 -2.70 0.56
C ILE A 87 -0.23 -3.57 -0.35
N MET A 88 -0.71 -3.83 -1.57
CA MET A 88 -0.01 -4.70 -2.51
C MET A 88 0.03 -4.08 -3.89
N SER A 89 1.11 -4.34 -4.62
CA SER A 89 1.16 -4.08 -6.05
C SER A 89 1.60 -5.33 -6.79
N TYR A 90 1.32 -5.35 -8.08
CA TYR A 90 1.56 -6.50 -8.94
C TYR A 90 2.36 -6.06 -10.15
N ALA A 91 3.11 -6.98 -10.73
CA ALA A 91 3.82 -6.75 -11.98
C ALA A 91 3.51 -7.88 -12.94
N THR A 92 3.43 -7.56 -14.22
CA THR A 92 3.24 -8.55 -15.28
C THR A 92 4.60 -8.91 -15.84
N MET A 93 4.90 -10.20 -15.89
CA MET A 93 6.18 -10.66 -16.43
C MET A 93 6.04 -12.06 -17.01
N ASP A 94 7.01 -12.46 -17.81
CA ASP A 94 7.06 -13.80 -18.36
C ASP A 94 7.12 -14.84 -17.25
N PHE A 95 6.45 -15.96 -17.46
CA PHE A 95 6.32 -17.02 -16.44
C PHE A 95 7.67 -17.51 -15.93
N GLU A 96 8.65 -17.68 -16.81
CA GLU A 96 9.97 -18.15 -16.37
C GLU A 96 10.72 -17.10 -15.56
N GLU A 97 10.57 -15.82 -15.91
CA GLU A 97 11.10 -14.71 -15.13
C GLU A 97 10.44 -14.64 -13.77
N ALA A 98 9.12 -14.82 -13.74
CA ALA A 98 8.34 -14.76 -12.51
C ALA A 98 8.78 -15.80 -11.48
N LYS A 99 9.20 -16.98 -11.93
CA LYS A 99 9.69 -18.04 -11.02
C LYS A 99 10.90 -17.60 -10.21
N LYS A 100 11.70 -16.66 -10.75
CA LYS A 100 12.94 -16.19 -10.14
C LYS A 100 12.77 -14.84 -9.46
N PHE A 101 11.63 -14.18 -9.65
CA PHE A 101 11.40 -12.86 -9.11
C PHE A 101 11.22 -12.90 -7.59
N ARG A 102 11.81 -11.93 -6.89
CA ARG A 102 11.69 -11.79 -5.44
C ARG A 102 10.87 -10.54 -5.13
N PRO A 103 9.63 -10.67 -4.64
CA PRO A 103 8.83 -9.51 -4.28
C PRO A 103 9.43 -8.78 -3.06
N SER A 104 9.18 -7.47 -2.99
CA SER A 104 9.58 -6.66 -1.86
C SER A 104 8.44 -6.64 -0.85
N ILE A 105 8.56 -7.45 0.19
CA ILE A 105 7.53 -7.58 1.23
C ILE A 105 8.11 -7.06 2.54
N ILE A 106 7.43 -6.10 3.16
CA ILE A 106 7.85 -5.55 4.45
C ILE A 106 6.78 -5.73 5.51
N PHE A 107 7.24 -5.80 6.76
CA PHE A 107 6.38 -6.00 7.93
C PHE A 107 6.68 -4.87 8.94
N PRO A 108 6.13 -3.66 8.72
CA PRO A 108 6.36 -2.56 9.65
C PRO A 108 5.71 -2.83 11.01
N ASP A 109 6.05 -2.01 11.99
CA ASP A 109 5.28 -1.98 13.23
C ASP A 109 3.86 -1.52 12.90
N THR A 110 2.86 -2.34 13.24
CA THR A 110 1.47 -2.09 12.83
C THR A 110 0.88 -0.83 13.47
N ILE A 111 1.34 -0.46 14.66
CA ILE A 111 0.81 0.68 15.39
C ILE A 111 1.44 1.99 14.93
N THR A 112 2.77 2.01 14.80
CA THR A 112 3.50 3.24 14.47
C THR A 112 3.74 3.40 12.98
N ASN A 113 3.55 2.34 12.18
CA ASN A 113 3.88 2.28 10.77
C ASN A 113 5.37 2.51 10.48
N LYS A 114 6.22 2.30 11.46
CA LYS A 114 7.65 2.47 11.28
C LYS A 114 8.31 1.15 10.88
N LEU A 115 9.38 1.27 10.11
CA LEU A 115 10.22 0.11 9.80
C LEU A 115 10.88 -0.39 11.10
N VAL A 116 11.00 -1.69 11.19
CA VAL A 116 11.61 -2.34 12.36
C VAL A 116 12.89 -3.05 11.98
#